data_957cca369f41c4093b76fc6af2a88621
#
_entry.id   957cca369f41c4093b76fc6af2a88621
#
_cell.length_a   1.000
_cell.length_b   1.000
_cell.length_c   1.000
_cell.angle_alpha   90.00
_cell.angle_beta   90.00
_cell.angle_gamma   90.00
#
_symmetry.space_group_name_H-M   'P 1'
#
loop_
_entity.id
_entity.type
_entity.pdbx_description
1 polymer ?
#
loop_
_entity_poly.entity_id
_entity_poly.type
_entity_poly.pdbx_seq_one_letter_code
_entity_poly.pdbx_strand_id
1 'polypeptide(L)'
;MINEEIIMLIGLISDTHIPDRARQIPPNVLTSFKDVDLIIHAGDLTTQSVIDELEKIAPVMAIQGNMDRVAGLDLPKTRVIDVEGVRIGVAHGEVYPRADTQQLLYLAKQLDVNILVTGHSHQPKIESVEDVLLLNPGSPIVPRLADRTVMLLEVNDKNVDVEIIKIGAPVCSALDFSQYPEE
;
A
#
# COMPACT_ATOMS: atom_id res chain seq x y z
N MET A 1 -25.84 7.23 26.99
CA MET A 1 -25.42 6.26 25.97
C MET A 1 -24.00 6.67 25.61
N ILE A 2 -23.03 5.83 25.93
CA ILE A 2 -21.62 6.03 25.52
C ILE A 2 -21.62 5.67 24.04
N ASN A 3 -21.41 6.66 23.14
CA ASN A 3 -21.05 6.33 21.76
C ASN A 3 -19.67 5.65 21.87
N GLU A 4 -19.61 4.35 21.65
CA GLU A 4 -18.35 3.70 21.36
C GLU A 4 -17.84 4.30 20.06
N GLU A 5 -16.74 5.03 20.11
CA GLU A 5 -16.05 5.49 18.90
C GLU A 5 -15.62 4.25 18.15
N ILE A 6 -16.14 4.08 16.95
CA ILE A 6 -15.74 2.97 16.06
C ILE A 6 -14.43 3.40 15.44
N ILE A 7 -13.35 2.74 15.82
CA ILE A 7 -12.03 2.92 15.21
C ILE A 7 -11.85 1.80 14.17
N MET A 8 -11.56 2.15 12.95
CA MET A 8 -11.22 1.19 11.91
C MET A 8 -9.72 1.27 11.57
N LEU A 9 -9.00 0.19 11.80
CA LEU A 9 -7.59 0.06 11.50
C LEU A 9 -7.40 -0.70 10.18
N ILE A 10 -6.74 -0.07 9.21
CA ILE A 10 -6.58 -0.60 7.84
C ILE A 10 -5.09 -0.81 7.55
N GLY A 11 -4.73 -2.03 7.16
CA GLY A 11 -3.39 -2.33 6.65
C GLY A 11 -3.30 -1.98 5.16
N LEU A 12 -2.33 -1.14 4.77
CA LEU A 12 -2.08 -0.78 3.38
C LEU A 12 -0.79 -1.45 2.90
N ILE A 13 -0.87 -2.13 1.76
CA ILE A 13 0.24 -2.84 1.12
C ILE A 13 0.15 -2.71 -0.39
N SER A 14 1.26 -2.74 -1.11
CA SER A 14 1.30 -2.79 -2.57
C SER A 14 2.60 -3.41 -3.10
N ASP A 15 2.64 -3.71 -4.39
CA ASP A 15 3.86 -4.09 -5.14
C ASP A 15 4.61 -5.26 -4.48
N THR A 16 3.89 -6.32 -4.15
CA THR A 16 4.46 -7.54 -3.56
C THR A 16 5.20 -8.41 -4.57
N HIS A 17 4.72 -8.45 -5.82
CA HIS A 17 5.35 -9.20 -6.93
C HIS A 17 5.72 -10.64 -6.57
N ILE A 18 4.81 -11.37 -5.92
CA ILE A 18 5.00 -12.79 -5.60
C ILE A 18 4.36 -13.64 -6.72
N PRO A 19 5.04 -14.65 -7.27
CA PRO A 19 6.30 -15.26 -6.81
C PRO A 19 7.58 -14.66 -7.42
N ASP A 20 7.50 -13.66 -8.29
CA ASP A 20 8.63 -13.21 -9.11
C ASP A 20 9.79 -12.62 -8.30
N ARG A 21 9.49 -11.97 -7.19
CA ARG A 21 10.46 -11.25 -6.36
C ARG A 21 10.64 -11.83 -4.96
N ALA A 22 9.68 -12.60 -4.49
CA ALA A 22 9.75 -13.33 -3.22
C ALA A 22 8.86 -14.56 -3.30
N ARG A 23 9.10 -15.54 -2.42
CA ARG A 23 8.30 -16.77 -2.38
C ARG A 23 7.00 -16.61 -1.58
N GLN A 24 6.98 -15.68 -0.63
CA GLN A 24 5.87 -15.44 0.30
C GLN A 24 5.93 -14.02 0.85
N ILE A 25 4.86 -13.60 1.50
CA ILE A 25 4.80 -12.32 2.20
C ILE A 25 5.80 -12.35 3.38
N PRO A 26 6.59 -11.28 3.58
CA PRO A 26 7.52 -11.20 4.72
C PRO A 26 6.78 -11.35 6.04
N PRO A 27 7.25 -12.18 7.00
CA PRO A 27 6.57 -12.40 8.29
C PRO A 27 6.29 -11.11 9.07
N ASN A 28 7.17 -10.10 8.93
CA ASN A 28 6.99 -8.81 9.58
C ASN A 28 5.74 -8.06 9.09
N VAL A 29 5.33 -8.26 7.83
CA VAL A 29 4.05 -7.72 7.30
C VAL A 29 2.88 -8.36 8.05
N LEU A 30 2.88 -9.69 8.14
CA LEU A 30 1.80 -10.43 8.81
C LEU A 30 1.69 -10.04 10.29
N THR A 31 2.83 -9.83 10.94
CA THR A 31 2.87 -9.34 12.33
C THR A 31 2.34 -7.92 12.47
N SER A 32 2.69 -7.03 11.53
CA SER A 32 2.22 -5.63 11.56
C SER A 32 0.71 -5.51 11.32
N PHE A 33 0.12 -6.45 10.60
CA PHE A 33 -1.31 -6.45 10.25
C PHE A 33 -2.19 -7.32 11.17
N LYS A 34 -1.63 -7.89 12.24
CA LYS A 34 -2.33 -8.85 13.10
C LYS A 34 -3.65 -8.35 13.70
N ASP A 35 -3.79 -7.04 13.91
CA ASP A 35 -4.93 -6.41 14.58
C ASP A 35 -5.74 -5.50 13.63
N VAL A 36 -5.50 -5.54 12.30
CA VAL A 36 -6.24 -4.70 11.34
C VAL A 36 -7.62 -5.28 11.04
N ASP A 37 -8.58 -4.40 10.77
CA ASP A 37 -9.96 -4.75 10.42
C ASP A 37 -10.13 -5.03 8.92
N LEU A 38 -9.26 -4.44 8.09
CA LEU A 38 -9.26 -4.54 6.64
C LEU A 38 -7.82 -4.45 6.13
N ILE A 39 -7.52 -5.17 5.05
CA ILE A 39 -6.27 -4.98 4.30
C ILE A 39 -6.60 -4.46 2.91
N ILE A 40 -5.93 -3.38 2.49
CA ILE A 40 -6.01 -2.84 1.14
C ILE A 40 -4.71 -3.15 0.41
N HIS A 41 -4.80 -3.88 -0.71
CA HIS A 41 -3.67 -4.12 -1.60
C HIS A 41 -3.79 -3.29 -2.88
N ALA A 42 -2.92 -2.31 -3.05
CA ALA A 42 -2.97 -1.35 -4.15
C ALA A 42 -2.30 -1.82 -5.46
N GLY A 43 -2.38 -3.14 -5.75
CA GLY A 43 -1.98 -3.75 -7.01
C GLY A 43 -0.55 -4.27 -7.06
N ASP A 44 -0.24 -4.95 -8.18
CA ASP A 44 0.99 -5.68 -8.43
C ASP A 44 1.27 -6.79 -7.38
N LEU A 45 0.24 -7.64 -7.16
CA LEU A 45 0.32 -8.88 -6.39
C LEU A 45 1.04 -9.96 -7.18
N THR A 46 0.62 -10.15 -8.44
CA THR A 46 0.98 -11.11 -9.47
C THR A 46 0.48 -12.54 -9.25
N THR A 47 -0.09 -12.86 -8.10
CA THR A 47 -0.75 -14.16 -7.83
C THR A 47 -1.88 -14.05 -6.82
N GLN A 48 -2.92 -14.87 -6.99
CA GLN A 48 -4.04 -14.98 -6.05
C GLN A 48 -3.58 -15.41 -4.64
N SER A 49 -2.50 -16.18 -4.53
CA SER A 49 -2.01 -16.66 -3.24
C SER A 49 -1.63 -15.56 -2.25
N VAL A 50 -1.32 -14.35 -2.72
CA VAL A 50 -1.09 -13.17 -1.87
C VAL A 50 -2.38 -12.77 -1.14
N ILE A 51 -3.50 -12.75 -1.84
CA ILE A 51 -4.82 -12.48 -1.24
C ILE A 51 -5.15 -13.57 -0.23
N ASP A 52 -5.03 -14.85 -0.63
CA ASP A 52 -5.35 -16.00 0.22
C ASP A 52 -4.50 -16.02 1.51
N GLU A 53 -3.27 -15.52 1.45
CA GLU A 53 -2.40 -15.42 2.62
C GLU A 53 -2.82 -14.27 3.55
N LEU A 54 -3.13 -13.09 3.00
CA LEU A 54 -3.58 -11.92 3.76
C LEU A 54 -4.97 -12.11 4.36
N GLU A 55 -5.87 -12.82 3.69
CA GLU A 55 -7.22 -13.12 4.17
C GLU A 55 -7.25 -13.99 5.43
N LYS A 56 -6.13 -14.64 5.78
CA LYS A 56 -6.00 -15.33 7.07
C LYS A 56 -5.93 -14.38 8.26
N ILE A 57 -5.67 -13.08 8.00
CA ILE A 57 -5.56 -12.04 9.02
C ILE A 57 -6.86 -11.22 9.07
N ALA A 58 -7.25 -10.62 7.95
CA ALA A 58 -8.42 -9.75 7.83
C ALA A 58 -8.96 -9.80 6.40
N PRO A 59 -10.20 -9.36 6.14
CA PRO A 59 -10.73 -9.19 4.80
C PRO A 59 -9.78 -8.39 3.91
N VAL A 60 -9.65 -8.78 2.63
CA VAL A 60 -8.73 -8.14 1.68
C VAL A 60 -9.50 -7.44 0.57
N MET A 61 -9.20 -6.17 0.35
CA MET A 61 -9.61 -5.42 -0.82
C MET A 61 -8.41 -5.18 -1.73
N ALA A 62 -8.36 -5.89 -2.84
CA ALA A 62 -7.28 -5.76 -3.82
C ALA A 62 -7.78 -5.12 -5.12
N ILE A 63 -6.87 -4.41 -5.80
CA ILE A 63 -7.08 -3.87 -7.14
C ILE A 63 -5.96 -4.35 -8.08
N GLN A 64 -6.20 -4.23 -9.38
CA GLN A 64 -5.27 -4.67 -10.42
C GLN A 64 -4.17 -3.63 -10.65
N GLY A 65 -2.90 -4.06 -10.58
CA GLY A 65 -1.76 -3.32 -11.09
C GLY A 65 -1.38 -3.73 -12.52
N ASN A 66 -0.35 -3.10 -13.07
CA ASN A 66 0.10 -3.41 -14.43
C ASN A 66 0.71 -4.82 -14.54
N MET A 67 1.37 -5.30 -13.49
CA MET A 67 1.96 -6.65 -13.50
C MET A 67 0.91 -7.74 -13.27
N ASP A 68 -0.18 -7.45 -12.56
CA ASP A 68 -1.32 -8.35 -12.43
C ASP A 68 -1.98 -8.61 -13.78
N ARG A 69 -2.10 -7.57 -14.63
CA ARG A 69 -2.58 -7.72 -16.01
C ARG A 69 -1.70 -8.66 -16.83
N VAL A 70 -0.37 -8.53 -16.68
CA VAL A 70 0.59 -9.40 -17.36
C VAL A 70 0.49 -10.83 -16.84
N ALA A 71 0.29 -11.01 -15.54
CA ALA A 71 0.12 -12.32 -14.91
C ALA A 71 -1.26 -12.95 -15.17
N GLY A 72 -2.20 -12.21 -15.78
CA GLY A 72 -3.56 -12.69 -16.06
C GLY A 72 -4.48 -12.71 -14.83
N LEU A 73 -4.13 -11.97 -13.78
CA LEU A 73 -4.95 -11.83 -12.60
C LEU A 73 -6.05 -10.79 -12.82
N ASP A 74 -7.30 -11.24 -12.80
CA ASP A 74 -8.46 -10.39 -13.06
C ASP A 74 -9.00 -9.77 -11.76
N LEU A 75 -8.62 -8.52 -11.53
CA LEU A 75 -9.04 -7.69 -10.39
C LEU A 75 -9.60 -6.35 -10.91
N PRO A 76 -10.46 -5.67 -10.14
CA PRO A 76 -10.93 -4.34 -10.51
C PRO A 76 -9.75 -3.34 -10.54
N LYS A 77 -9.79 -2.39 -11.49
CA LYS A 77 -8.73 -1.36 -11.63
C LYS A 77 -8.76 -0.32 -10.52
N THR A 78 -9.94 -0.06 -9.99
CA THR A 78 -10.16 0.90 -8.91
C THR A 78 -11.24 0.39 -7.98
N ARG A 79 -11.17 0.79 -6.72
CA ARG A 79 -12.25 0.60 -5.73
C ARG A 79 -12.40 1.86 -4.90
N VAL A 80 -13.61 2.09 -4.40
CA VAL A 80 -13.93 3.16 -3.45
C VAL A 80 -14.71 2.53 -2.30
N ILE A 81 -14.35 2.88 -1.08
CA ILE A 81 -15.08 2.52 0.14
C ILE A 81 -15.34 3.75 0.98
N ASP A 82 -16.42 3.71 1.75
CA ASP A 82 -16.73 4.70 2.78
C ASP A 82 -16.46 4.09 4.16
N VAL A 83 -15.59 4.74 4.91
CA VAL A 83 -15.21 4.32 6.27
C VAL A 83 -15.43 5.51 7.18
N GLU A 84 -16.35 5.40 8.12
CA GLU A 84 -16.66 6.44 9.12
C GLU A 84 -16.80 7.87 8.51
N GLY A 85 -17.40 7.96 7.31
CA GLY A 85 -17.58 9.21 6.58
C GLY A 85 -16.36 9.73 5.84
N VAL A 86 -15.28 8.94 5.78
CA VAL A 86 -14.10 9.17 4.94
C VAL A 86 -14.18 8.29 3.70
N ARG A 87 -14.14 8.89 2.50
CA ARG A 87 -14.12 8.14 1.25
C ARG A 87 -12.69 7.82 0.85
N ILE A 88 -12.39 6.54 0.76
CA ILE A 88 -11.07 6.01 0.42
C ILE A 88 -11.13 5.38 -0.97
N GLY A 89 -10.37 5.95 -1.91
CA GLY A 89 -10.15 5.40 -3.24
C GLY A 89 -8.87 4.58 -3.28
N VAL A 90 -8.89 3.52 -4.08
CA VAL A 90 -7.71 2.69 -4.34
C VAL A 90 -7.53 2.56 -5.84
N ALA A 91 -6.34 2.88 -6.32
CA ALA A 91 -5.92 2.73 -7.70
C ALA A 91 -4.42 2.42 -7.75
N HIS A 92 -3.94 1.69 -8.74
CA HIS A 92 -2.50 1.37 -8.77
C HIS A 92 -1.61 2.61 -9.00
N GLY A 93 -2.13 3.65 -9.68
CA GLY A 93 -1.42 4.91 -9.85
C GLY A 93 -0.39 4.86 -10.98
N GLU A 94 -0.74 4.23 -12.11
CA GLU A 94 0.07 4.16 -13.33
C GLU A 94 0.12 5.54 -14.02
N VAL A 95 0.64 6.57 -13.36
CA VAL A 95 0.81 7.93 -13.90
C VAL A 95 2.25 8.16 -14.37
N TYR A 96 2.44 9.13 -15.28
CA TYR A 96 3.77 9.51 -15.77
C TYR A 96 3.98 11.04 -15.66
N PRO A 97 5.07 11.52 -15.03
CA PRO A 97 6.08 10.74 -14.30
C PRO A 97 5.49 9.93 -13.15
N ARG A 98 6.20 8.87 -12.71
CA ARG A 98 5.73 8.04 -11.60
C ARG A 98 5.50 8.86 -10.34
N ALA A 99 4.40 8.61 -9.67
CA ALA A 99 3.98 9.33 -8.46
C ALA A 99 3.78 10.84 -8.66
N ASP A 100 3.46 11.27 -9.89
CA ASP A 100 3.13 12.68 -10.18
C ASP A 100 1.92 13.12 -9.35
N THR A 101 2.15 14.07 -8.46
CA THR A 101 1.15 14.52 -7.48
C THR A 101 -0.10 15.10 -8.15
N GLN A 102 0.06 15.86 -9.24
CA GLN A 102 -1.08 16.51 -9.91
C GLN A 102 -1.98 15.48 -10.62
N GLN A 103 -1.39 14.48 -11.26
CA GLN A 103 -2.15 13.41 -11.90
C GLN A 103 -2.86 12.53 -10.87
N LEU A 104 -2.21 12.22 -9.73
CA LEU A 104 -2.82 11.48 -8.63
C LEU A 104 -3.96 12.28 -7.98
N LEU A 105 -3.78 13.58 -7.77
CA LEU A 105 -4.84 14.47 -7.29
C LEU A 105 -6.04 14.49 -8.24
N TYR A 106 -5.79 14.58 -9.56
CA TYR A 106 -6.83 14.52 -10.56
C TYR A 106 -7.60 13.20 -10.52
N LEU A 107 -6.89 12.08 -10.36
CA LEU A 107 -7.50 10.76 -10.21
C LEU A 107 -8.37 10.67 -8.94
N ALA A 108 -7.88 11.20 -7.81
CA ALA A 108 -8.65 11.26 -6.57
C ALA A 108 -9.95 12.07 -6.74
N LYS A 109 -9.88 13.21 -7.42
CA LYS A 109 -11.05 14.04 -7.74
C LYS A 109 -12.03 13.35 -8.69
N GLN A 110 -11.54 12.57 -9.66
CA GLN A 110 -12.40 11.77 -10.53
C GLN A 110 -13.15 10.67 -9.78
N LEU A 111 -12.50 10.07 -8.76
CA LEU A 111 -13.11 9.06 -7.89
C LEU A 111 -13.96 9.68 -6.78
N ASP A 112 -13.91 11.00 -6.61
CA ASP A 112 -14.59 11.75 -5.55
C ASP A 112 -14.23 11.20 -4.16
N VAL A 113 -12.94 11.18 -3.81
CA VAL A 113 -12.43 10.59 -2.57
C VAL A 113 -11.58 11.57 -1.77
N ASN A 114 -11.59 11.39 -0.43
CA ASN A 114 -10.78 12.18 0.50
C ASN A 114 -9.36 11.61 0.63
N ILE A 115 -9.21 10.29 0.49
CA ILE A 115 -7.93 9.59 0.53
C ILE A 115 -7.79 8.78 -0.76
N LEU A 116 -6.63 8.87 -1.40
CA LEU A 116 -6.25 7.99 -2.51
C LEU A 116 -5.06 7.13 -2.12
N VAL A 117 -5.27 5.82 -2.06
CA VAL A 117 -4.21 4.83 -1.85
C VAL A 117 -3.70 4.33 -3.20
N THR A 118 -2.39 4.40 -3.40
CA THR A 118 -1.73 3.99 -4.65
C THR A 118 -0.55 3.06 -4.39
N GLY A 119 0.00 2.45 -5.44
CA GLY A 119 1.25 1.68 -5.47
C GLY A 119 2.19 2.20 -6.56
N HIS A 120 2.72 1.29 -7.39
CA HIS A 120 3.47 1.50 -8.62
C HIS A 120 4.85 2.16 -8.47
N SER A 121 4.99 3.17 -7.63
CA SER A 121 6.29 3.84 -7.43
C SER A 121 7.25 3.01 -6.60
N HIS A 122 6.74 2.10 -5.77
CA HIS A 122 7.47 1.34 -4.76
C HIS A 122 8.17 2.22 -3.70
N GLN A 123 7.70 3.45 -3.55
CA GLN A 123 8.22 4.42 -2.58
C GLN A 123 7.10 4.83 -1.62
N PRO A 124 7.32 4.75 -0.30
CA PRO A 124 6.31 5.19 0.65
C PRO A 124 6.09 6.71 0.52
N LYS A 125 4.81 7.12 0.57
CA LYS A 125 4.42 8.52 0.45
C LYS A 125 3.20 8.81 1.30
N ILE A 126 3.26 9.91 2.04
CA ILE A 126 2.11 10.56 2.70
C ILE A 126 2.17 12.03 2.27
N GLU A 127 1.17 12.48 1.53
CA GLU A 127 1.16 13.84 1.00
C GLU A 127 -0.27 14.39 1.01
N SER A 128 -0.47 15.50 1.71
CA SER A 128 -1.73 16.25 1.65
C SER A 128 -1.65 17.27 0.54
N VAL A 129 -2.59 17.22 -0.39
CA VAL A 129 -2.70 18.16 -1.51
C VAL A 129 -4.14 18.61 -1.62
N GLU A 130 -4.36 19.91 -1.44
CA GLU A 130 -5.69 20.50 -1.32
C GLU A 130 -6.50 19.80 -0.21
N ASP A 131 -7.62 19.17 -0.54
CA ASP A 131 -8.51 18.44 0.37
C ASP A 131 -8.37 16.91 0.27
N VAL A 132 -7.29 16.44 -0.39
CA VAL A 132 -7.01 15.02 -0.62
C VAL A 132 -5.73 14.59 0.08
N LEU A 133 -5.76 13.43 0.74
CA LEU A 133 -4.60 12.74 1.26
C LEU A 133 -4.16 11.65 0.28
N LEU A 134 -2.97 11.79 -0.28
CA LEU A 134 -2.34 10.81 -1.18
C LEU A 134 -1.45 9.89 -0.36
N LEU A 135 -1.72 8.58 -0.43
CA LEU A 135 -0.98 7.54 0.29
C LEU A 135 -0.37 6.53 -0.68
N ASN A 136 0.86 6.12 -0.37
CA ASN A 136 1.49 4.97 -1.02
C ASN A 136 2.25 4.18 0.06
N PRO A 137 1.92 2.91 0.30
CA PRO A 137 2.60 2.12 1.33
C PRO A 137 4.03 1.72 0.95
N GLY A 138 4.49 2.02 -0.26
CA GLY A 138 5.75 1.51 -0.78
C GLY A 138 5.66 0.05 -1.18
N SER A 139 6.74 -0.68 -1.03
CA SER A 139 6.78 -2.12 -1.26
C SER A 139 7.51 -2.84 -0.13
N PRO A 140 6.94 -3.90 0.43
CA PRO A 140 7.61 -4.70 1.47
C PRO A 140 8.69 -5.63 0.90
N ILE A 141 8.79 -5.75 -0.43
CA ILE A 141 9.69 -6.72 -1.09
C ILE A 141 10.67 -6.03 -2.03
N VAL A 142 10.21 -5.12 -2.89
CA VAL A 142 11.03 -4.48 -3.95
C VAL A 142 10.95 -2.95 -3.89
N PRO A 143 11.33 -2.32 -2.78
CA PRO A 143 11.33 -0.87 -2.67
C PRO A 143 12.29 -0.25 -3.69
N ARG A 144 12.04 1.01 -4.05
CA ARG A 144 12.90 1.78 -4.96
C ARG A 144 13.48 2.97 -4.22
N LEU A 145 14.79 2.93 -3.94
CA LEU A 145 15.50 3.97 -3.18
C LEU A 145 14.80 4.32 -1.86
N ALA A 146 14.21 3.32 -1.22
CA ALA A 146 13.45 3.45 0.02
C ALA A 146 13.62 2.19 0.88
N ASP A 147 13.20 2.26 2.12
CA ASP A 147 13.05 1.08 2.97
C ASP A 147 11.89 0.18 2.50
N ARG A 148 11.90 -1.06 2.94
CA ARG A 148 10.75 -1.96 2.79
C ARG A 148 9.67 -1.53 3.76
N THR A 149 8.49 -1.21 3.26
CA THR A 149 7.42 -0.63 4.06
C THR A 149 6.05 -1.20 3.74
N VAL A 150 5.16 -1.07 4.71
CA VAL A 150 3.70 -1.08 4.62
C VAL A 150 3.18 0.13 5.38
N MET A 151 1.87 0.37 5.40
CA MET A 151 1.27 1.43 6.23
C MET A 151 0.13 0.90 7.07
N LEU A 152 -0.12 1.57 8.19
CA LEU A 152 -1.36 1.49 8.94
C LEU A 152 -2.12 2.80 8.77
N LEU A 153 -3.40 2.70 8.47
CA LEU A 153 -4.33 3.81 8.36
C LEU A 153 -5.42 3.61 9.42
N GLU A 154 -5.49 4.51 10.35
CA GLU A 154 -6.55 4.54 11.37
C GLU A 154 -7.58 5.59 10.97
N VAL A 155 -8.86 5.22 10.99
CA VAL A 155 -9.99 6.12 10.75
C VAL A 155 -10.91 6.07 11.96
N ASN A 156 -11.14 7.24 12.55
CA ASN A 156 -11.99 7.42 13.72
C ASN A 156 -12.85 8.69 13.53
N ASP A 157 -14.14 8.55 13.26
CA ASP A 157 -15.09 9.66 13.06
C ASP A 157 -14.47 10.84 12.27
N LYS A 158 -14.02 10.58 11.04
CA LYS A 158 -13.34 11.53 10.14
C LYS A 158 -11.94 11.98 10.53
N ASN A 159 -11.45 11.59 11.70
CA ASN A 159 -10.03 11.74 12.02
C ASN A 159 -9.26 10.61 11.34
N VAL A 160 -8.13 10.97 10.77
CA VAL A 160 -7.29 10.03 10.02
C VAL A 160 -5.87 10.13 10.57
N ASP A 161 -5.34 9.00 10.99
CA ASP A 161 -3.91 8.87 11.33
C ASP A 161 -3.25 7.83 10.42
N VAL A 162 -2.00 8.09 10.02
CA VAL A 162 -1.27 7.25 9.07
C VAL A 162 0.14 7.01 9.58
N GLU A 163 0.51 5.74 9.69
CA GLU A 163 1.85 5.34 10.10
C GLU A 163 2.55 4.51 9.00
N ILE A 164 3.79 4.87 8.67
CA ILE A 164 4.66 4.05 7.80
C ILE A 164 5.37 3.02 8.67
N ILE A 165 5.11 1.74 8.43
CA ILE A 165 5.76 0.64 9.13
C ILE A 165 6.94 0.13 8.31
N LYS A 166 8.12 0.23 8.88
CA LYS A 166 9.35 -0.30 8.29
C LYS A 166 9.44 -1.82 8.49
N ILE A 167 9.42 -2.56 7.38
CA ILE A 167 9.46 -4.03 7.37
C ILE A 167 10.91 -4.56 7.31
N GLY A 168 11.81 -3.79 6.73
CA GLY A 168 13.22 -4.17 6.60
C GLY A 168 14.05 -3.11 5.89
N ALA A 169 15.35 -3.38 5.82
CA ALA A 169 16.30 -2.51 5.15
C ALA A 169 16.06 -2.42 3.63
N PRO A 170 16.56 -1.37 2.95
CA PRO A 170 16.53 -1.27 1.50
C PRO A 170 17.15 -2.50 0.82
N VAL A 171 16.63 -2.86 -0.36
CA VAL A 171 17.19 -3.98 -1.15
C VAL A 171 18.58 -3.62 -1.71
N CYS A 172 18.80 -2.37 -2.03
CA CYS A 172 20.12 -1.80 -2.30
C CYS A 172 20.78 -1.37 -0.97
N SER A 173 20.95 -2.30 -0.06
CA SER A 173 21.89 -2.11 1.03
C SER A 173 23.24 -1.85 0.39
N ALA A 174 23.82 -0.72 0.74
CA ALA A 174 25.07 -0.20 0.23
C ALA A 174 26.11 -1.32 0.01
N LEU A 175 26.88 -1.17 -1.04
CA LEU A 175 28.15 -1.84 -1.15
C LEU A 175 28.83 -1.75 0.23
N ASP A 176 28.95 -2.87 0.89
CA ASP A 176 29.69 -2.96 2.15
C ASP A 176 31.16 -2.84 1.79
N PHE A 177 31.66 -1.61 1.83
CA PHE A 177 33.06 -1.31 1.51
C PHE A 177 34.04 -1.95 2.47
N SER A 178 33.59 -2.47 3.62
CA SER A 178 34.44 -3.22 4.54
C SER A 178 34.96 -4.55 3.94
N GLN A 179 34.37 -5.01 2.84
CA GLN A 179 34.81 -6.22 2.12
C GLN A 179 35.91 -5.95 1.08
N TYR A 180 36.23 -4.69 0.82
CA TYR A 180 37.33 -4.31 -0.07
C TYR A 180 38.53 -3.90 0.78
N PRO A 181 39.62 -4.71 0.83
CA PRO A 181 40.81 -4.30 1.55
C PRO A 181 41.38 -3.03 0.91
N GLU A 182 41.75 -2.07 1.75
CA GLU A 182 42.57 -0.94 1.32
C GLU A 182 43.90 -1.48 0.75
N GLU A 183 44.26 -1.12 -0.49
CA GLU A 183 45.53 -1.42 -1.12
C GLU A 183 46.69 -0.66 -0.46
#